data_36c4a6a275f27e8133614c7213d6f7c9
#
_entry.id   36c4a6a275f27e8133614c7213d6f7c9
#
_cell.length_a   1.000
_cell.length_b   1.000
_cell.length_c   1.000
_cell.angle_alpha   90.00
_cell.angle_beta   90.00
_cell.angle_gamma   90.00
#
_symmetry.space_group_name_H-M   'P 1'
#
loop_
_entity.id
_entity.type
_entity.pdbx_description
1 polymer ?
#
loop_
_entity_poly.entity_id
_entity_poly.type
_entity_poly.pdbx_seq_one_letter_code
_entity_poly.pdbx_strand_id
1 'polypeptide(L)'
;MSFPNRDRLGGMSEFAERYRKVSAQFTARVKGVPDGAWDSPAPPEGWVARDVVRHLVEWVSGFFEWKAGISLPKPATVDTDPVGAWTAFSDAVQAMLDDPVVSAREFDGPMGRQSVERTVDMIVTSDVLLHTWDLARATGQDETLDPEEVHRMLEGMEPMDELLRHSGHYGPRVTVPDAADEQTKLIAFIGRRP
;
A
#
# COMPACT_ATOMS: atom_id res chain seq x y z
N MET A 1 10.51 -28.79 15.60
CA MET A 1 10.83 -29.18 14.20
C MET A 1 10.61 -27.95 13.35
N SER A 2 11.71 -27.30 12.91
CA SER A 2 11.64 -26.13 12.02
C SER A 2 11.29 -26.62 10.61
N PHE A 3 10.20 -26.10 10.05
CA PHE A 3 9.91 -26.27 8.63
C PHE A 3 10.91 -25.45 7.82
N PRO A 4 11.54 -26.00 6.79
CA PRO A 4 12.39 -25.21 5.91
C PRO A 4 11.55 -24.17 5.17
N ASN A 5 12.00 -22.93 5.23
CA ASN A 5 11.43 -21.79 4.52
C ASN A 5 11.44 -22.09 3.01
N ARG A 6 10.26 -22.42 2.43
CA ARG A 6 10.08 -22.74 1.01
C ARG A 6 9.93 -21.48 0.13
N ASP A 7 9.94 -20.28 0.74
CA ASP A 7 9.47 -19.06 0.13
C ASP A 7 10.60 -18.18 -0.46
N ARG A 8 11.80 -18.77 -0.69
CA ARG A 8 12.92 -18.07 -1.31
C ARG A 8 13.30 -18.72 -2.64
N LEU A 9 12.79 -18.17 -3.73
CA LEU A 9 13.31 -18.43 -5.07
C LEU A 9 14.46 -17.44 -5.35
N GLY A 10 15.69 -17.95 -5.36
CA GLY A 10 16.85 -17.16 -5.79
C GLY A 10 17.33 -16.03 -4.86
N GLY A 11 17.03 -16.09 -3.54
CA GLY A 11 17.59 -15.15 -2.55
C GLY A 11 16.64 -14.05 -2.06
N MET A 12 15.58 -13.71 -2.79
CA MET A 12 14.56 -12.74 -2.38
C MET A 12 13.29 -13.44 -1.88
N SER A 13 12.56 -12.82 -0.94
CA SER A 13 11.28 -13.34 -0.49
C SER A 13 10.17 -12.98 -1.50
N GLU A 14 9.11 -13.80 -1.58
CA GLU A 14 7.93 -13.48 -2.40
C GLU A 14 7.30 -12.14 -2.00
N PHE A 15 7.38 -11.76 -0.73
CA PHE A 15 6.89 -10.48 -0.22
C PHE A 15 7.67 -9.28 -0.78
N ALA A 16 9.01 -9.41 -0.87
CA ALA A 16 9.86 -8.39 -1.47
C ALA A 16 9.57 -8.20 -2.96
N GLU A 17 9.36 -9.30 -3.69
CA GLU A 17 8.98 -9.27 -5.11
C GLU A 17 7.61 -8.62 -5.31
N ARG A 18 6.62 -9.00 -4.50
CA ARG A 18 5.29 -8.43 -4.55
C ARG A 18 5.31 -6.93 -4.29
N TYR A 19 6.00 -6.49 -3.24
CA TYR A 19 6.15 -5.06 -2.95
C TYR A 19 6.80 -4.32 -4.12
N ARG A 20 7.87 -4.85 -4.71
CA ARG A 20 8.54 -4.26 -5.87
C ARG A 20 7.59 -4.07 -7.05
N LYS A 21 6.76 -5.10 -7.37
CA LYS A 21 5.77 -5.05 -8.44
C LYS A 21 4.72 -3.96 -8.19
N VAL A 22 4.12 -3.95 -7.00
CA VAL A 22 3.04 -3.02 -6.65
C VAL A 22 3.57 -1.58 -6.51
N SER A 23 4.70 -1.38 -5.83
CA SER A 23 5.30 -0.06 -5.65
C SER A 23 5.78 0.55 -6.98
N ALA A 24 6.20 -0.27 -7.95
CA ALA A 24 6.55 0.20 -9.28
C ALA A 24 5.34 0.82 -10.01
N GLN A 25 4.16 0.23 -9.87
CA GLN A 25 2.93 0.78 -10.45
C GLN A 25 2.57 2.13 -9.82
N PHE A 26 2.62 2.24 -8.49
CA PHE A 26 2.40 3.53 -7.81
C PHE A 26 3.47 4.55 -8.18
N THR A 27 4.74 4.15 -8.27
CA THR A 27 5.84 5.01 -8.71
C THR A 27 5.60 5.59 -10.10
N ALA A 28 5.06 4.79 -11.02
CA ALA A 28 4.69 5.27 -12.34
C ALA A 28 3.60 6.34 -12.27
N ARG A 29 2.59 6.18 -11.41
CA ARG A 29 1.54 7.20 -11.18
C ARG A 29 2.10 8.45 -10.55
N VAL A 30 2.96 8.35 -9.53
CA VAL A 30 3.62 9.50 -8.88
C VAL A 30 4.43 10.32 -9.88
N LYS A 31 5.24 9.65 -10.71
CA LYS A 31 6.05 10.30 -11.75
C LYS A 31 5.21 10.86 -12.92
N GLY A 32 4.03 10.30 -13.13
CA GLY A 32 3.10 10.69 -14.19
C GLY A 32 2.10 11.79 -13.78
N VAL A 33 2.16 12.32 -12.55
CA VAL A 33 1.26 13.39 -12.12
C VAL A 33 1.48 14.63 -12.99
N PRO A 34 0.44 15.13 -13.69
CA PRO A 34 0.57 16.35 -14.51
C PRO A 34 0.93 17.58 -13.68
N ASP A 35 1.58 18.55 -14.31
CA ASP A 35 1.90 19.82 -13.68
C ASP A 35 0.64 20.47 -13.09
N GLY A 36 0.71 20.87 -11.82
CA GLY A 36 -0.39 21.48 -11.10
C GLY A 36 -1.48 20.53 -10.58
N ALA A 37 -1.43 19.22 -10.88
CA ALA A 37 -2.45 18.28 -10.44
C ALA A 37 -2.26 17.75 -9.00
N TRP A 38 -1.18 18.13 -8.31
CA TRP A 38 -0.94 17.71 -6.93
C TRP A 38 -1.99 18.17 -5.92
N ASP A 39 -2.69 19.26 -6.23
CA ASP A 39 -3.74 19.82 -5.38
C ASP A 39 -5.17 19.44 -5.87
N SER A 40 -5.27 18.52 -6.85
CA SER A 40 -6.55 17.97 -7.32
C SER A 40 -7.22 17.13 -6.22
N PRO A 41 -8.54 17.22 -6.05
CA PRO A 41 -9.28 16.41 -5.08
C PRO A 41 -9.05 14.91 -5.30
N ALA A 42 -8.77 14.17 -4.22
CA ALA A 42 -8.61 12.73 -4.23
C ALA A 42 -9.84 12.00 -3.66
N PRO A 43 -10.04 10.70 -3.98
CA PRO A 43 -11.20 9.94 -3.52
C PRO A 43 -11.40 9.89 -2.00
N PRO A 44 -10.36 9.82 -1.14
CA PRO A 44 -10.54 10.00 0.30
C PRO A 44 -11.07 11.39 0.62
N GLU A 45 -12.11 11.47 1.47
CA GLU A 45 -12.76 12.74 1.80
C GLU A 45 -11.78 13.75 2.40
N GLY A 46 -11.76 14.95 1.84
CA GLY A 46 -10.90 16.06 2.29
C GLY A 46 -9.44 15.95 1.84
N TRP A 47 -9.08 14.94 1.04
CA TRP A 47 -7.71 14.78 0.53
C TRP A 47 -7.53 15.38 -0.85
N VAL A 48 -6.28 15.74 -1.14
CA VAL A 48 -5.79 16.03 -2.48
C VAL A 48 -4.76 14.98 -2.92
N ALA A 49 -4.38 14.96 -4.19
CA ALA A 49 -3.43 14.00 -4.76
C ALA A 49 -2.12 13.91 -3.94
N ARG A 50 -1.60 15.03 -3.47
CA ARG A 50 -0.41 15.11 -2.61
C ARG A 50 -0.60 14.37 -1.28
N ASP A 51 -1.79 14.39 -0.71
CA ASP A 51 -2.09 13.73 0.56
C ASP A 51 -2.05 12.22 0.46
N VAL A 52 -2.34 11.67 -0.71
CA VAL A 52 -2.19 10.22 -0.97
C VAL A 52 -0.74 9.79 -0.78
N VAL A 53 0.21 10.55 -1.33
CA VAL A 53 1.64 10.27 -1.15
C VAL A 53 2.07 10.54 0.29
N ARG A 54 1.62 11.64 0.88
CA ARG A 54 1.95 11.99 2.28
C ARG A 54 1.51 10.91 3.23
N HIS A 55 0.29 10.41 3.07
CA HIS A 55 -0.23 9.32 3.90
C HIS A 55 0.73 8.14 3.91
N LEU A 56 1.06 7.56 2.75
CA LEU A 56 1.93 6.39 2.68
C LEU A 56 3.31 6.62 3.30
N VAL A 57 3.92 7.78 3.04
CA VAL A 57 5.27 8.10 3.55
C VAL A 57 5.27 8.29 5.07
N GLU A 58 4.30 9.01 5.61
CA GLU A 58 4.31 9.40 7.02
C GLU A 58 3.82 8.30 7.95
N TRP A 59 2.65 7.67 7.63
CA TRP A 59 2.11 6.69 8.56
C TRP A 59 2.95 5.41 8.61
N VAL A 60 3.47 4.93 7.47
CA VAL A 60 4.30 3.72 7.44
C VAL A 60 5.60 3.95 8.19
N SER A 61 6.24 5.11 7.97
CA SER A 61 7.46 5.47 8.70
C SER A 61 7.22 5.54 10.21
N GLY A 62 6.15 6.21 10.62
CA GLY A 62 5.78 6.30 12.04
C GLY A 62 5.42 4.95 12.66
N PHE A 63 4.73 4.10 11.90
CA PHE A 63 4.35 2.77 12.34
C PHE A 63 5.58 1.89 12.63
N PHE A 64 6.53 1.78 11.69
CA PHE A 64 7.72 0.95 11.89
C PHE A 64 8.65 1.52 12.96
N GLU A 65 8.78 2.83 13.07
CA GLU A 65 9.55 3.44 14.15
C GLU A 65 8.95 3.10 15.54
N TRP A 66 7.63 3.24 15.67
CA TRP A 66 6.94 2.99 16.93
C TRP A 66 6.86 1.50 17.30
N LYS A 67 6.48 0.64 16.35
CA LYS A 67 6.18 -0.77 16.62
C LYS A 67 7.39 -1.69 16.52
N ALA A 68 8.28 -1.43 15.58
CA ALA A 68 9.42 -2.28 15.30
C ALA A 68 10.77 -1.65 15.70
N GLY A 69 10.80 -0.37 16.07
CA GLY A 69 12.04 0.37 16.31
C GLY A 69 12.91 0.43 15.06
N ILE A 70 12.27 0.52 13.88
CA ILE A 70 12.95 0.65 12.59
C ILE A 70 12.67 2.06 12.08
N SER A 71 13.72 2.90 12.05
CA SER A 71 13.62 4.25 11.49
C SER A 71 13.90 4.20 10.00
N LEU A 72 12.89 4.56 9.19
CA LEU A 72 13.09 4.79 7.76
C LEU A 72 13.71 6.17 7.54
N PRO A 73 14.51 6.36 6.48
CA PRO A 73 15.05 7.68 6.13
C PRO A 73 13.91 8.71 6.00
N LYS A 74 14.11 9.89 6.59
CA LYS A 74 13.17 11.00 6.39
C LYS A 74 13.46 11.65 5.05
N PRO A 75 12.59 11.49 4.05
CA PRO A 75 12.78 12.13 2.74
C PRO A 75 12.60 13.65 2.81
N ALA A 76 12.83 14.31 1.68
CA ALA A 76 12.33 15.66 1.46
C ALA A 76 10.82 15.74 1.79
N THR A 77 10.32 16.90 2.20
CA THR A 77 8.90 17.00 2.53
C THR A 77 8.04 16.75 1.30
N VAL A 78 6.98 15.99 1.44
CA VAL A 78 6.00 15.73 0.38
C VAL A 78 5.42 17.06 -0.18
N ASP A 79 5.41 18.11 0.62
CA ASP A 79 4.93 19.43 0.21
C ASP A 79 5.74 20.05 -0.92
N THR A 80 7.05 19.84 -0.93
CA THR A 80 7.97 20.45 -1.89
C THR A 80 8.42 19.50 -2.99
N ASP A 81 8.52 18.20 -2.68
CA ASP A 81 8.97 17.16 -3.62
C ASP A 81 8.27 15.82 -3.34
N PRO A 82 6.99 15.66 -3.74
CA PRO A 82 6.27 14.41 -3.54
C PRO A 82 6.91 13.22 -4.29
N VAL A 83 7.53 13.46 -5.43
CA VAL A 83 8.20 12.42 -6.22
C VAL A 83 9.46 11.91 -5.51
N GLY A 84 10.30 12.81 -5.05
CA GLY A 84 11.51 12.46 -4.29
C GLY A 84 11.18 11.83 -2.94
N ALA A 85 10.17 12.34 -2.25
CA ALA A 85 9.70 11.78 -0.98
C ALA A 85 9.22 10.34 -1.13
N TRP A 86 8.37 10.05 -2.12
CA TRP A 86 7.93 8.69 -2.42
C TRP A 86 9.09 7.78 -2.81
N THR A 87 9.95 8.24 -3.72
CA THR A 87 11.07 7.43 -4.22
C THR A 87 11.99 6.99 -3.07
N ALA A 88 12.42 7.93 -2.23
CA ALA A 88 13.28 7.64 -1.09
C ALA A 88 12.61 6.69 -0.09
N PHE A 89 11.32 6.87 0.17
CA PHE A 89 10.54 6.01 1.04
C PHE A 89 10.42 4.58 0.46
N SER A 90 10.01 4.46 -0.81
CA SER A 90 9.82 3.16 -1.46
C SER A 90 11.12 2.36 -1.55
N ASP A 91 12.24 3.03 -1.87
CA ASP A 91 13.56 2.42 -1.89
C ASP A 91 13.98 1.92 -0.48
N ALA A 92 13.66 2.68 0.56
CA ALA A 92 13.97 2.28 1.93
C ALA A 92 13.14 1.06 2.39
N VAL A 93 11.85 1.00 2.04
CA VAL A 93 11.00 -0.17 2.33
C VAL A 93 11.52 -1.39 1.55
N GLN A 94 11.90 -1.22 0.28
CA GLN A 94 12.47 -2.32 -0.50
C GLN A 94 13.79 -2.81 0.10
N ALA A 95 14.69 -1.91 0.48
CA ALA A 95 15.95 -2.27 1.14
C ALA A 95 15.73 -3.03 2.45
N MET A 96 14.71 -2.64 3.23
CA MET A 96 14.31 -3.35 4.45
C MET A 96 13.83 -4.77 4.17
N LEU A 97 13.12 -4.99 3.05
CA LEU A 97 12.66 -6.30 2.61
C LEU A 97 13.80 -7.16 2.03
N ASP A 98 14.76 -6.55 1.36
CA ASP A 98 15.90 -7.23 0.74
C ASP A 98 16.97 -7.63 1.77
N ASP A 99 16.97 -7.02 2.97
CA ASP A 99 17.83 -7.43 4.09
C ASP A 99 17.21 -8.61 4.86
N PRO A 100 17.79 -9.83 4.81
CA PRO A 100 17.21 -11.02 5.41
C PRO A 100 17.17 -10.97 6.94
N VAL A 101 17.98 -10.12 7.59
CA VAL A 101 17.98 -9.96 9.05
C VAL A 101 16.84 -9.02 9.46
N VAL A 102 16.65 -7.94 8.73
CA VAL A 102 15.60 -6.97 9.00
C VAL A 102 14.24 -7.53 8.62
N SER A 103 14.10 -8.12 7.43
CA SER A 103 12.83 -8.67 6.94
C SER A 103 12.26 -9.78 7.81
N ALA A 104 13.12 -10.64 8.37
CA ALA A 104 12.73 -11.74 9.26
C ALA A 104 12.50 -11.28 10.73
N ARG A 105 12.82 -10.04 11.09
CA ARG A 105 12.64 -9.55 12.46
C ARG A 105 11.17 -9.53 12.84
N GLU A 106 10.83 -10.13 13.98
CA GLU A 106 9.47 -10.18 14.49
C GLU A 106 9.20 -9.04 15.49
N PHE A 107 7.95 -8.56 15.46
CA PHE A 107 7.43 -7.58 16.43
C PHE A 107 5.93 -7.77 16.65
N ASP A 108 5.38 -7.15 17.69
CA ASP A 108 3.94 -7.19 17.99
C ASP A 108 3.21 -6.09 17.23
N GLY A 109 2.59 -6.47 16.12
CA GLY A 109 1.80 -5.61 15.24
C GLY A 109 0.28 -5.71 15.49
N PRO A 110 -0.53 -5.01 14.66
CA PRO A 110 -2.00 -5.01 14.80
C PRO A 110 -2.65 -6.40 14.63
N MET A 111 -2.00 -7.28 13.87
CA MET A 111 -2.46 -8.66 13.61
C MET A 111 -1.72 -9.70 14.48
N GLY A 112 -1.15 -9.29 15.62
CA GLY A 112 -0.34 -10.11 16.48
C GLY A 112 1.15 -10.11 16.09
N ARG A 113 1.90 -11.10 16.61
CA ARG A 113 3.34 -11.21 16.38
C ARG A 113 3.64 -11.73 14.98
N GLN A 114 4.32 -10.92 14.17
CA GLN A 114 4.65 -11.22 12.77
C GLN A 114 6.02 -10.65 12.38
N SER A 115 6.60 -11.18 11.28
CA SER A 115 7.81 -10.61 10.69
C SER A 115 7.54 -9.26 10.00
N VAL A 116 8.61 -8.48 9.84
CA VAL A 116 8.59 -7.23 9.09
C VAL A 116 8.07 -7.45 7.67
N GLU A 117 8.61 -8.44 6.95
CA GLU A 117 8.20 -8.73 5.58
C GLU A 117 6.71 -9.07 5.45
N ARG A 118 6.18 -9.89 6.38
CA ARG A 118 4.76 -10.24 6.39
C ARG A 118 3.88 -9.04 6.71
N THR A 119 4.33 -8.17 7.59
CA THR A 119 3.61 -6.93 7.92
C THR A 119 3.60 -5.97 6.73
N VAL A 120 4.74 -5.81 6.03
CA VAL A 120 4.79 -5.02 4.79
C VAL A 120 3.84 -5.59 3.75
N ASP A 121 3.85 -6.91 3.52
CA ASP A 121 2.97 -7.57 2.56
C ASP A 121 1.49 -7.33 2.85
N MET A 122 1.07 -7.56 4.10
CA MET A 122 -0.35 -7.50 4.48
C MET A 122 -0.88 -6.07 4.55
N ILE A 123 -0.08 -5.11 5.00
CA ILE A 123 -0.56 -3.76 5.30
C ILE A 123 -0.04 -2.77 4.27
N VAL A 124 1.30 -2.65 4.12
CA VAL A 124 1.90 -1.59 3.30
C VAL A 124 1.66 -1.84 1.82
N THR A 125 1.93 -3.06 1.33
CA THR A 125 1.74 -3.41 -0.09
C THR A 125 0.28 -3.27 -0.51
N SER A 126 -0.63 -3.69 0.36
CA SER A 126 -2.07 -3.56 0.14
C SER A 126 -2.53 -2.10 0.10
N ASP A 127 -1.99 -1.27 1.00
CA ASP A 127 -2.30 0.16 1.05
C ASP A 127 -1.76 0.90 -0.19
N VAL A 128 -0.53 0.57 -0.62
CA VAL A 128 0.05 1.10 -1.87
C VAL A 128 -0.81 0.74 -3.08
N LEU A 129 -1.32 -0.49 -3.16
CA LEU A 129 -2.21 -0.91 -4.25
C LEU A 129 -3.47 -0.04 -4.32
N LEU A 130 -4.17 0.13 -3.20
CA LEU A 130 -5.40 0.93 -3.14
C LEU A 130 -5.15 2.40 -3.47
N HIS A 131 -4.09 2.95 -2.93
CA HIS A 131 -3.73 4.35 -3.18
C HIS A 131 -3.16 4.58 -4.59
N THR A 132 -2.74 3.54 -5.32
CA THR A 132 -2.44 3.65 -6.76
C THR A 132 -3.69 4.09 -7.53
N TRP A 133 -4.84 3.52 -7.22
CA TRP A 133 -6.11 3.92 -7.80
C TRP A 133 -6.52 5.34 -7.37
N ASP A 134 -6.42 5.65 -6.06
CA ASP A 134 -6.78 6.98 -5.55
C ASP A 134 -5.96 8.09 -6.24
N LEU A 135 -4.65 7.90 -6.40
CA LEU A 135 -3.79 8.88 -7.07
C LEU A 135 -4.10 8.99 -8.56
N ALA A 136 -4.31 7.86 -9.25
CA ALA A 136 -4.65 7.84 -10.67
C ALA A 136 -5.97 8.60 -10.92
N ARG A 137 -7.01 8.32 -10.13
CA ARG A 137 -8.31 9.00 -10.18
C ARG A 137 -8.18 10.51 -9.95
N ALA A 138 -7.44 10.92 -8.91
CA ALA A 138 -7.23 12.32 -8.56
C ALA A 138 -6.54 13.11 -9.67
N THR A 139 -5.67 12.47 -10.45
CA THR A 139 -4.80 13.12 -11.43
C THR A 139 -5.15 12.81 -12.88
N GLY A 140 -6.27 12.10 -13.12
CA GLY A 140 -6.75 11.77 -14.46
C GLY A 140 -5.86 10.79 -15.22
N GLN A 141 -5.13 9.92 -14.50
CA GLN A 141 -4.28 8.88 -15.06
C GLN A 141 -5.06 7.57 -15.26
N ASP A 142 -4.41 6.57 -15.84
CA ASP A 142 -4.96 5.21 -15.95
C ASP A 142 -5.18 4.58 -14.57
N GLU A 143 -6.42 4.21 -14.27
CA GLU A 143 -6.86 3.66 -12.98
C GLU A 143 -6.73 2.14 -12.88
N THR A 144 -6.26 1.48 -13.96
CA THR A 144 -6.14 0.03 -13.99
C THR A 144 -5.10 -0.45 -12.98
N LEU A 145 -5.52 -1.30 -12.07
CA LEU A 145 -4.67 -2.02 -11.12
C LEU A 145 -4.29 -3.38 -11.68
N ASP A 146 -3.24 -3.98 -11.11
CA ASP A 146 -2.86 -5.35 -11.43
C ASP A 146 -3.98 -6.33 -11.05
N PRO A 147 -4.53 -7.12 -11.99
CA PRO A 147 -5.69 -7.96 -11.72
C PRO A 147 -5.42 -9.11 -10.75
N GLU A 148 -4.19 -9.63 -10.69
CA GLU A 148 -3.83 -10.68 -9.72
C GLU A 148 -3.81 -10.12 -8.29
N GLU A 149 -3.31 -8.88 -8.13
CA GLU A 149 -3.28 -8.20 -6.84
C GLU A 149 -4.68 -7.78 -6.40
N VAL A 150 -5.53 -7.33 -7.34
CA VAL A 150 -6.94 -7.02 -7.07
C VAL A 150 -7.68 -8.27 -6.59
N HIS A 151 -7.55 -9.39 -7.31
CA HIS A 151 -8.16 -10.67 -6.94
C HIS A 151 -7.72 -11.13 -5.54
N ARG A 152 -6.39 -11.18 -5.31
CA ARG A 152 -5.80 -11.57 -4.01
C ARG A 152 -6.34 -10.71 -2.87
N MET A 153 -6.42 -9.39 -3.09
CA MET A 153 -6.87 -8.47 -2.08
C MET A 153 -8.35 -8.63 -1.77
N LEU A 154 -9.19 -8.76 -2.79
CA LEU A 154 -10.62 -8.94 -2.62
C LEU A 154 -10.93 -10.23 -1.87
N GLU A 155 -10.31 -11.36 -2.26
CA GLU A 155 -10.44 -12.64 -1.54
C GLU A 155 -10.00 -12.56 -0.08
N GLY A 156 -8.91 -11.82 0.20
CA GLY A 156 -8.39 -11.66 1.55
C GLY A 156 -9.25 -10.75 2.43
N MET A 157 -9.89 -9.74 1.86
CA MET A 157 -10.66 -8.76 2.61
C MET A 157 -12.12 -9.17 2.85
N GLU A 158 -12.76 -9.87 1.91
CA GLU A 158 -14.18 -10.24 2.02
C GLU A 158 -14.51 -11.01 3.31
N PRO A 159 -13.74 -12.03 3.74
CA PRO A 159 -13.98 -12.72 5.00
C PRO A 159 -13.81 -11.86 6.25
N MET A 160 -13.10 -10.75 6.13
CA MET A 160 -12.81 -9.82 7.24
C MET A 160 -13.66 -8.55 7.22
N ASP A 161 -14.70 -8.48 6.40
CA ASP A 161 -15.49 -7.25 6.18
C ASP A 161 -15.93 -6.59 7.49
N GLU A 162 -16.54 -7.34 8.39
CA GLU A 162 -17.01 -6.83 9.67
C GLU A 162 -15.87 -6.23 10.51
N LEU A 163 -14.74 -6.93 10.60
CA LEU A 163 -13.54 -6.47 11.32
C LEU A 163 -12.99 -5.19 10.69
N LEU A 164 -12.91 -5.14 9.37
CA LEU A 164 -12.39 -3.99 8.63
C LEU A 164 -13.29 -2.75 8.79
N ARG A 165 -14.61 -2.91 8.85
CA ARG A 165 -15.54 -1.80 9.15
C ARG A 165 -15.33 -1.26 10.56
N HIS A 166 -15.16 -2.14 11.55
CA HIS A 166 -14.95 -1.73 12.93
C HIS A 166 -13.60 -1.04 13.16
N SER A 167 -12.62 -1.26 12.28
CA SER A 167 -11.31 -0.60 12.38
C SER A 167 -11.35 0.90 12.13
N GLY A 168 -12.40 1.39 11.42
CA GLY A 168 -12.53 2.79 11.02
C GLY A 168 -11.61 3.20 9.85
N HIS A 169 -10.80 2.28 9.30
CA HIS A 169 -9.91 2.58 8.17
C HIS A 169 -10.64 2.56 6.82
N TYR A 170 -11.78 1.88 6.74
CA TYR A 170 -12.56 1.74 5.50
C TYR A 170 -13.95 2.32 5.68
N GLY A 171 -14.42 3.09 4.70
CA GLY A 171 -15.77 3.61 4.65
C GLY A 171 -16.82 2.51 4.43
N PRO A 172 -18.13 2.82 4.54
CA PRO A 172 -19.18 1.88 4.19
C PRO A 172 -19.06 1.45 2.72
N ARG A 173 -19.37 0.18 2.45
CA ARG A 173 -19.39 -0.33 1.06
C ARG A 173 -20.27 0.53 0.16
N VAL A 174 -19.79 0.80 -1.03
CA VAL A 174 -20.61 1.35 -2.12
C VAL A 174 -21.30 0.20 -2.86
N THR A 175 -22.58 0.35 -3.16
CA THR A 175 -23.31 -0.67 -3.94
C THR A 175 -22.90 -0.61 -5.41
N VAL A 176 -22.51 -1.75 -5.95
CA VAL A 176 -22.19 -1.96 -7.37
C VAL A 176 -22.95 -3.18 -7.89
N PRO A 177 -23.16 -3.33 -9.22
CA PRO A 177 -23.79 -4.51 -9.79
C PRO A 177 -23.02 -5.80 -9.46
N ASP A 178 -23.73 -6.91 -9.26
CA ASP A 178 -23.09 -8.22 -9.00
C ASP A 178 -22.16 -8.65 -10.15
N ALA A 179 -22.47 -8.26 -11.37
CA ALA A 179 -21.68 -8.53 -12.56
C ALA A 179 -20.50 -7.56 -12.77
N ALA A 180 -20.27 -6.62 -11.86
CA ALA A 180 -19.10 -5.73 -11.94
C ALA A 180 -17.80 -6.54 -11.88
N ASP A 181 -16.74 -6.01 -12.52
CA ASP A 181 -15.40 -6.61 -12.42
C ASP A 181 -14.83 -6.53 -10.99
N GLU A 182 -13.78 -7.29 -10.74
CA GLU A 182 -13.18 -7.39 -9.41
C GLU A 182 -12.58 -6.08 -8.92
N GLN A 183 -12.00 -5.27 -9.79
CA GLN A 183 -11.46 -3.96 -9.39
C GLN A 183 -12.59 -3.04 -8.94
N THR A 184 -13.69 -2.95 -9.70
CA THR A 184 -14.88 -2.21 -9.33
C THR A 184 -15.42 -2.67 -7.96
N LYS A 185 -15.48 -3.99 -7.74
CA LYS A 185 -15.90 -4.57 -6.45
C LYS A 185 -14.96 -4.20 -5.31
N LEU A 186 -13.64 -4.29 -5.53
CA LEU A 186 -12.64 -3.94 -4.51
C LEU A 186 -12.73 -2.46 -4.13
N ILE A 187 -12.79 -1.58 -5.11
CA ILE A 187 -12.89 -0.13 -4.89
C ILE A 187 -14.18 0.23 -4.15
N ALA A 188 -15.29 -0.39 -4.53
CA ALA A 188 -16.57 -0.24 -3.83
C ALA A 188 -16.53 -0.83 -2.40
N PHE A 189 -15.82 -1.96 -2.21
CA PHE A 189 -15.63 -2.59 -0.91
C PHE A 189 -14.95 -1.65 0.07
N ILE A 190 -13.93 -0.93 -0.32
CA ILE A 190 -13.20 0.01 0.56
C ILE A 190 -13.93 1.35 0.75
N GLY A 191 -15.14 1.51 0.19
CA GLY A 191 -15.97 2.71 0.34
C GLY A 191 -15.65 3.83 -0.67
N ARG A 192 -14.91 3.54 -1.73
CA ARG A 192 -14.69 4.46 -2.85
C ARG A 192 -15.83 4.30 -3.89
N ARG A 193 -16.05 5.33 -4.67
CA ARG A 193 -16.98 5.30 -5.81
C ARG A 193 -16.20 5.04 -7.09
N PRO A 194 -16.28 3.81 -7.66
CA PRO A 194 -15.59 3.43 -8.88
C PRO A 194 -16.00 4.28 -10.09
#